data_dd0e0839e89548eeecccedf6f32d55f1
#
_entry.id   dd0e0839e89548eeecccedf6f32d55f1
#
_cell.length_a   1.000
_cell.length_b   1.000
_cell.length_c   1.000
_cell.angle_alpha   90.00
_cell.angle_beta   90.00
_cell.angle_gamma   90.00
#
_symmetry.space_group_name_H-M   'P 1'
#
loop_
_entity.id
_entity.type
_entity.pdbx_description
1 polymer ?
#
loop_
_entity_poly.entity_id
_entity_poly.type
_entity_poly.pdbx_seq_one_letter_code
_entity_poly.pdbx_strand_id
1 'polypeptide(L)'
;MKITEILQLLSDSTRLRMLRLLAKEELSVAELQEILEMGQSRISSHLSLLRRNGMVIDRKDGKKTYYTLSLDKSSKFNIVRLALSEDSEEEFWGRDQSCLVRVLERRRRESEKYFDEVAERLGKHYVPGRSWESIGHFLLQLVPYITIVDLGAGEGMISQLLAERAKKVYCIDSSKSMVRVGTELAK
;
A
#
# COMPACT_ATOMS: atom_id res chain seq x y z
N MET A 1 -2.34 11.81 -27.34
CA MET A 1 -0.89 11.64 -27.47
C MET A 1 -0.58 10.83 -28.72
N LYS A 2 0.35 11.24 -29.54
CA LYS A 2 0.77 10.52 -30.73
C LYS A 2 1.72 9.39 -30.37
N ILE A 3 1.81 8.34 -31.19
CA ILE A 3 2.70 7.19 -30.94
C ILE A 3 4.17 7.63 -30.82
N THR A 4 4.58 8.62 -31.61
CA THR A 4 5.92 9.19 -31.56
C THR A 4 6.26 9.83 -30.22
N GLU A 5 5.28 10.48 -29.59
CA GLU A 5 5.43 11.07 -28.23
C GLU A 5 5.61 9.99 -27.19
N ILE A 6 4.89 8.86 -27.31
CA ILE A 6 5.05 7.70 -26.42
C ILE A 6 6.46 7.12 -26.56
N LEU A 7 6.90 6.89 -27.80
CA LEU A 7 8.23 6.34 -28.05
C LEU A 7 9.33 7.27 -27.53
N GLN A 8 9.19 8.59 -27.70
CA GLN A 8 10.13 9.56 -27.12
C GLN A 8 10.14 9.53 -25.57
N LEU A 9 8.99 9.32 -24.95
CA LEU A 9 8.94 9.17 -23.49
C LEU A 9 9.63 7.89 -23.03
N LEU A 10 9.46 6.79 -23.74
CA LEU A 10 10.06 5.50 -23.39
C LEU A 10 11.54 5.38 -23.78
N SER A 11 12.06 6.24 -24.65
CA SER A 11 13.48 6.20 -25.10
C SER A 11 14.49 6.61 -24.01
N ASP A 12 14.04 7.20 -22.91
CA ASP A 12 14.89 7.55 -21.78
C ASP A 12 14.89 6.41 -20.76
N SER A 13 16.05 5.85 -20.50
CA SER A 13 16.22 4.70 -19.59
C SER A 13 15.73 4.99 -18.18
N THR A 14 15.92 6.21 -17.66
CA THR A 14 15.43 6.59 -16.33
C THR A 14 13.90 6.54 -16.27
N ARG A 15 13.22 7.06 -17.29
CA ARG A 15 11.75 7.02 -17.33
C ARG A 15 11.23 5.58 -17.42
N LEU A 16 11.90 4.75 -18.22
CA LEU A 16 11.53 3.33 -18.31
C LEU A 16 11.70 2.60 -16.98
N ARG A 17 12.84 2.82 -16.29
CA ARG A 17 13.08 2.29 -14.94
C ARG A 17 12.01 2.75 -13.94
N MET A 18 11.67 4.04 -13.95
CA MET A 18 10.60 4.57 -13.10
C MET A 18 9.25 3.92 -13.39
N LEU A 19 8.86 3.78 -14.65
CA LEU A 19 7.60 3.14 -15.03
C LEU A 19 7.57 1.67 -14.61
N ARG A 20 8.67 0.92 -14.72
CA ARG A 20 8.79 -0.46 -14.27
C ARG A 20 8.59 -0.59 -12.75
N LEU A 21 9.20 0.31 -11.98
CA LEU A 21 9.04 0.36 -10.52
C LEU A 21 7.59 0.69 -10.15
N LEU A 22 7.02 1.73 -10.75
CA LEU A 22 5.67 2.19 -10.50
C LEU A 22 4.57 1.25 -11.03
N ALA A 23 4.92 0.33 -11.91
CA ALA A 23 4.05 -0.77 -12.32
C ALA A 23 3.93 -1.88 -11.25
N LYS A 24 4.95 -1.99 -10.39
CA LYS A 24 4.99 -2.99 -9.31
C LYS A 24 4.42 -2.45 -8.01
N GLU A 25 4.79 -1.20 -7.66
CA GLU A 25 4.47 -0.61 -6.37
C GLU A 25 4.24 0.90 -6.46
N GLU A 26 3.38 1.40 -5.60
CA GLU A 26 3.20 2.83 -5.38
C GLU A 26 4.40 3.37 -4.59
N LEU A 27 5.12 4.36 -5.15
CA LEU A 27 6.36 4.89 -4.57
C LEU A 27 6.31 6.40 -4.43
N SER A 28 6.90 6.90 -3.35
CA SER A 28 7.13 8.32 -3.12
C SER A 28 8.37 8.82 -3.87
N VAL A 29 8.51 10.15 -3.99
CA VAL A 29 9.71 10.77 -4.57
C VAL A 29 10.98 10.34 -3.84
N ALA A 30 10.95 10.29 -2.50
CA ALA A 30 12.11 9.91 -1.69
C ALA A 30 12.53 8.46 -1.94
N GLU A 31 11.58 7.54 -2.10
CA GLU A 31 11.87 6.14 -2.39
C GLU A 31 12.39 5.95 -3.81
N LEU A 32 11.85 6.67 -4.78
CA LEU A 32 12.40 6.67 -6.14
C LEU A 32 13.83 7.24 -6.19
N GLN A 33 14.14 8.26 -5.37
CA GLN A 33 15.51 8.77 -5.24
C GLN A 33 16.46 7.70 -4.70
N GLU A 34 16.05 6.98 -3.68
CA GLU A 34 16.82 5.90 -3.06
C GLU A 34 17.06 4.75 -4.03
N ILE A 35 15.99 4.26 -4.70
CA ILE A 35 16.09 3.12 -5.61
C ILE A 35 16.93 3.45 -6.84
N LEU A 36 16.72 4.63 -7.43
CA LEU A 36 17.36 5.04 -8.69
C LEU A 36 18.71 5.75 -8.47
N GLU A 37 19.05 6.07 -7.21
CA GLU A 37 20.23 6.85 -6.82
C GLU A 37 20.32 8.20 -7.54
N MET A 38 19.20 8.91 -7.62
CA MET A 38 19.07 10.17 -8.34
C MET A 38 18.59 11.30 -7.46
N GLY A 39 19.01 12.52 -7.79
CA GLY A 39 18.57 13.73 -7.07
C GLY A 39 17.07 14.03 -7.27
N GLN A 40 16.45 14.62 -6.23
CA GLN A 40 15.03 14.94 -6.18
C GLN A 40 14.52 15.72 -7.41
N SER A 41 15.27 16.72 -7.84
CA SER A 41 14.90 17.60 -8.95
C SER A 41 14.74 16.81 -10.25
N ARG A 42 15.64 15.85 -10.53
CA ARG A 42 15.56 14.97 -11.70
C ARG A 42 14.35 14.04 -11.62
N ILE A 43 14.16 13.37 -10.47
CA ILE A 43 12.99 12.50 -10.25
C ILE A 43 11.70 13.29 -10.45
N SER A 44 11.58 14.46 -9.81
CA SER A 44 10.40 15.31 -9.93
C SER A 44 10.12 15.78 -11.35
N SER A 45 11.17 16.09 -12.12
CA SER A 45 11.03 16.48 -13.53
C SER A 45 10.50 15.34 -14.38
N HIS A 46 11.04 14.12 -14.21
CA HIS A 46 10.56 12.92 -14.91
C HIS A 46 9.12 12.59 -14.53
N LEU A 47 8.78 12.59 -13.22
CA LEU A 47 7.42 12.35 -12.73
C LEU A 47 6.42 13.36 -13.31
N SER A 48 6.78 14.65 -13.33
CA SER A 48 5.94 15.71 -13.90
C SER A 48 5.67 15.49 -15.38
N LEU A 49 6.68 15.05 -16.13
CA LEU A 49 6.54 14.73 -17.54
C LEU A 49 5.65 13.50 -17.75
N LEU A 50 5.88 12.41 -17.01
CA LEU A 50 5.09 11.18 -17.07
C LEU A 50 3.63 11.44 -16.69
N ARG A 51 3.39 12.24 -15.64
CA ARG A 51 2.05 12.62 -15.19
C ARG A 51 1.29 13.45 -16.23
N ARG A 52 1.93 14.47 -16.81
CA ARG A 52 1.31 15.30 -17.88
C ARG A 52 0.90 14.47 -19.09
N ASN A 53 1.59 13.37 -19.34
CA ASN A 53 1.27 12.45 -20.43
C ASN A 53 0.37 11.29 -20.00
N GLY A 54 -0.17 11.31 -18.77
CA GLY A 54 -1.11 10.32 -18.26
C GLY A 54 -0.51 8.94 -18.02
N MET A 55 0.82 8.81 -17.95
CA MET A 55 1.49 7.52 -17.71
C MET A 55 1.56 7.16 -16.22
N VAL A 56 1.51 8.15 -15.35
CA VAL A 56 1.46 7.96 -13.91
C VAL A 56 0.37 8.83 -13.30
N ILE A 57 -0.19 8.37 -12.20
CA ILE A 57 -1.11 9.10 -11.35
C ILE A 57 -0.46 9.29 -9.98
N ASP A 58 -0.89 10.32 -9.26
CA ASP A 58 -0.39 10.63 -7.93
C ASP A 58 -1.52 10.64 -6.89
N ARG A 59 -1.17 10.25 -5.66
CA ARG A 59 -2.01 10.28 -4.49
C ARG A 59 -1.27 10.96 -3.34
N LYS A 60 -1.92 11.88 -2.67
CA LYS A 60 -1.39 12.50 -1.45
C LYS A 60 -1.76 11.66 -0.23
N ASP A 61 -0.80 11.49 0.66
CA ASP A 61 -0.97 10.84 1.95
C ASP A 61 -0.18 11.61 3.01
N GLY A 62 -0.89 12.42 3.77
CA GLY A 62 -0.29 13.37 4.70
C GLY A 62 0.67 14.33 3.99
N LYS A 63 1.94 14.29 4.39
CA LYS A 63 3.02 15.11 3.82
C LYS A 63 3.70 14.45 2.61
N LYS A 64 3.37 13.21 2.29
CA LYS A 64 3.98 12.45 1.20
C LYS A 64 3.06 12.44 -0.03
N THR A 65 3.66 12.39 -1.20
CA THR A 65 2.96 12.16 -2.48
C THR A 65 3.52 10.87 -3.06
N TYR A 66 2.63 9.93 -3.31
CA TYR A 66 2.92 8.64 -3.91
C TYR A 66 2.50 8.64 -5.37
N TYR A 67 3.23 7.91 -6.18
CA TYR A 67 3.00 7.76 -7.62
C TYR A 67 2.84 6.30 -7.96
N THR A 68 1.97 6.00 -8.91
CA THR A 68 1.77 4.66 -9.47
C THR A 68 1.54 4.74 -10.97
N LEU A 69 1.74 3.63 -11.67
CA LEU A 69 1.46 3.54 -13.09
C LEU A 69 -0.04 3.75 -13.33
N SER A 70 -0.38 4.55 -14.34
CA SER A 70 -1.77 4.69 -14.78
C SER A 70 -2.27 3.37 -15.39
N LEU A 71 -3.40 2.86 -14.90
CA LEU A 71 -4.03 1.61 -15.38
C LEU A 71 -5.03 1.84 -16.53
N ASP A 72 -5.00 2.97 -17.20
CA ASP A 72 -5.90 3.25 -18.33
C ASP A 72 -5.79 2.14 -19.37
N LYS A 73 -6.95 1.54 -19.72
CA LYS A 73 -7.08 0.42 -20.69
C LYS A 73 -7.00 0.87 -22.15
N SER A 74 -6.72 2.13 -22.41
CA SER A 74 -6.65 2.62 -23.79
C SER A 74 -5.52 1.95 -24.58
N SER A 75 -5.70 1.80 -25.89
CA SER A 75 -4.72 1.19 -26.80
C SER A 75 -3.33 1.84 -26.75
N LYS A 76 -3.25 3.10 -26.31
CA LYS A 76 -1.99 3.84 -26.13
C LYS A 76 -1.06 3.20 -25.10
N PHE A 77 -1.62 2.54 -24.08
CA PHE A 77 -0.87 1.86 -23.04
C PHE A 77 -0.35 0.47 -23.43
N ASN A 78 -0.82 -0.10 -24.54
CA ASN A 78 -0.32 -1.41 -24.99
C ASN A 78 1.18 -1.37 -25.31
N ILE A 79 1.68 -0.26 -25.86
CA ILE A 79 3.12 -0.08 -26.13
C ILE A 79 3.91 0.03 -24.83
N VAL A 80 3.38 0.77 -23.86
CA VAL A 80 4.00 0.88 -22.53
C VAL A 80 4.05 -0.49 -21.86
N ARG A 81 2.94 -1.25 -21.89
CA ARG A 81 2.88 -2.62 -21.34
C ARG A 81 3.90 -3.53 -22.03
N LEU A 82 3.98 -3.48 -23.34
CA LEU A 82 4.97 -4.27 -24.10
C LEU A 82 6.39 -3.89 -23.68
N ALA A 83 6.72 -2.60 -23.61
CA ALA A 83 8.04 -2.14 -23.17
C ALA A 83 8.37 -2.51 -21.72
N LEU A 84 7.35 -2.69 -20.87
CA LEU A 84 7.51 -3.10 -19.47
C LEU A 84 7.55 -4.62 -19.29
N SER A 85 7.00 -5.40 -20.24
CA SER A 85 6.95 -6.87 -20.19
C SER A 85 8.21 -7.55 -20.70
N GLU A 86 9.04 -6.84 -21.47
CA GLU A 86 10.31 -7.39 -21.89
C GLU A 86 11.26 -7.50 -20.69
N ASP A 87 11.76 -8.70 -20.45
CA ASP A 87 12.87 -8.94 -19.53
C ASP A 87 14.09 -8.25 -20.08
N SER A 88 14.40 -7.07 -19.56
CA SER A 88 15.61 -6.39 -19.94
C SER A 88 16.75 -7.00 -19.13
N GLU A 89 17.75 -7.51 -19.84
CA GLU A 89 19.07 -7.83 -19.29
C GLU A 89 19.86 -6.55 -18.89
N GLU A 90 19.15 -5.43 -18.70
CA GLU A 90 19.77 -4.18 -18.30
C GLU A 90 20.37 -4.35 -16.89
N GLU A 91 21.67 -4.12 -16.79
CA GLU A 91 22.48 -4.19 -15.57
C GLU A 91 21.84 -3.50 -14.36
N PHE A 92 21.09 -2.43 -14.60
CA PHE A 92 20.42 -1.65 -13.57
C PHE A 92 19.14 -2.28 -13.02
N TRP A 93 18.48 -3.17 -13.77
CA TRP A 93 17.17 -3.68 -13.37
C TRP A 93 17.21 -4.61 -12.14
N GLY A 94 18.19 -5.48 -12.08
CA GLY A 94 18.40 -6.35 -10.91
C GLY A 94 18.70 -5.56 -9.64
N ARG A 95 19.45 -4.46 -9.77
CA ARG A 95 19.76 -3.55 -8.67
C ARG A 95 18.52 -2.78 -8.21
N ASP A 96 17.74 -2.24 -9.14
CA ASP A 96 16.50 -1.53 -8.84
C ASP A 96 15.50 -2.42 -8.11
N GLN A 97 15.34 -3.66 -8.55
CA GLN A 97 14.49 -4.65 -7.87
C GLN A 97 14.96 -4.95 -6.45
N SER A 98 16.26 -5.17 -6.26
CA SER A 98 16.82 -5.44 -4.93
C SER A 98 16.64 -4.24 -3.99
N CYS A 99 16.77 -3.02 -4.51
CA CYS A 99 16.49 -1.80 -3.75
C CYS A 99 15.01 -1.65 -3.42
N LEU A 100 14.11 -1.94 -4.38
CA LEU A 100 12.67 -1.92 -4.16
C LEU A 100 12.27 -2.86 -3.01
N VAL A 101 12.76 -4.10 -3.03
CA VAL A 101 12.48 -5.07 -1.96
C VAL A 101 12.91 -4.51 -0.59
N ARG A 102 14.11 -3.93 -0.49
CA ARG A 102 14.59 -3.31 0.77
C ARG A 102 13.70 -2.15 1.24
N VAL A 103 13.24 -1.31 0.32
CA VAL A 103 12.33 -0.19 0.64
C VAL A 103 11.01 -0.73 1.20
N LEU A 104 10.43 -1.75 0.56
CA LEU A 104 9.17 -2.36 0.98
C LEU A 104 9.29 -3.08 2.33
N GLU A 105 10.40 -3.80 2.56
CA GLU A 105 10.68 -4.41 3.86
C GLU A 105 10.83 -3.37 4.96
N ARG A 106 11.49 -2.24 4.69
CA ARG A 106 11.59 -1.14 5.66
C ARG A 106 10.21 -0.57 5.98
N ARG A 107 9.36 -0.28 4.99
CA ARG A 107 7.98 0.16 5.23
C ARG A 107 7.21 -0.80 6.14
N ARG A 108 7.33 -2.09 5.84
CA ARG A 108 6.68 -3.13 6.63
C ARG A 108 7.15 -3.12 8.08
N ARG A 109 8.48 -3.07 8.32
CA ARG A 109 9.05 -3.01 9.68
C ARG A 109 8.64 -1.75 10.44
N GLU A 110 8.61 -0.60 9.77
CA GLU A 110 8.17 0.67 10.37
C GLU A 110 6.69 0.59 10.77
N SER A 111 5.85 0.01 9.93
CA SER A 111 4.43 -0.23 10.23
C SER A 111 4.26 -1.20 11.40
N GLU A 112 4.94 -2.35 11.37
CA GLU A 112 4.91 -3.34 12.46
C GLU A 112 5.34 -2.69 13.80
N LYS A 113 6.46 -1.96 13.80
CA LYS A 113 6.95 -1.26 14.98
C LYS A 113 5.95 -0.23 15.51
N TYR A 114 5.35 0.56 14.62
CA TYR A 114 4.32 1.53 15.02
C TYR A 114 3.14 0.85 15.70
N PHE A 115 2.61 -0.23 15.12
CA PHE A 115 1.50 -0.97 15.71
C PHE A 115 1.90 -1.67 17.01
N ASP A 116 3.13 -2.17 17.14
CA ASP A 116 3.63 -2.74 18.38
C ASP A 116 3.73 -1.70 19.51
N GLU A 117 4.17 -0.48 19.21
CA GLU A 117 4.24 0.62 20.18
C GLU A 117 2.84 1.13 20.59
N VAL A 118 1.89 1.08 19.67
CA VAL A 118 0.51 1.57 19.88
C VAL A 118 -0.35 0.52 20.59
N ALA A 119 -0.11 -0.77 20.35
CA ALA A 119 -0.90 -1.87 20.94
C ALA A 119 -1.03 -1.78 22.47
N GLU A 120 0.06 -1.51 23.17
CA GLU A 120 0.01 -1.39 24.65
C GLU A 120 -0.74 -0.14 25.15
N ARG A 121 -0.88 0.88 24.29
CA ARG A 121 -1.57 2.14 24.63
C ARG A 121 -3.06 2.09 24.31
N LEU A 122 -3.46 1.45 23.21
CA LEU A 122 -4.87 1.36 22.81
C LEU A 122 -5.70 0.59 23.82
N GLY A 123 -5.21 -0.55 24.30
CA GLY A 123 -5.91 -1.36 25.30
C GLY A 123 -6.12 -0.67 26.65
N LYS A 124 -5.32 0.37 26.98
CA LYS A 124 -5.43 1.07 28.26
C LYS A 124 -6.20 2.40 28.21
N HIS A 125 -6.30 3.05 27.04
CA HIS A 125 -6.75 4.45 26.94
C HIS A 125 -7.84 4.68 25.88
N TYR A 126 -8.12 3.71 25.01
CA TYR A 126 -9.16 3.86 24.02
C TYR A 126 -10.50 3.36 24.57
N VAL A 127 -11.19 4.24 25.28
CA VAL A 127 -12.62 4.07 25.58
C VAL A 127 -13.36 4.86 24.50
N PRO A 128 -13.81 4.24 23.40
CA PRO A 128 -14.70 4.91 22.47
C PRO A 128 -15.93 5.35 23.24
N GLY A 129 -16.43 6.55 22.94
CA GLY A 129 -17.65 7.02 23.59
C GLY A 129 -18.80 6.01 23.43
N ARG A 130 -19.66 5.86 24.43
CA ARG A 130 -20.76 4.86 24.48
C ARG A 130 -21.67 4.80 23.24
N SER A 131 -21.66 5.85 22.41
CA SER A 131 -22.47 5.92 21.18
C SER A 131 -22.07 4.89 20.11
N TRP A 132 -20.78 4.55 19.98
CA TRP A 132 -20.35 3.55 18.98
C TRP A 132 -20.73 2.14 19.40
N GLU A 133 -20.70 1.82 20.71
CA GLU A 133 -21.14 0.53 21.23
C GLU A 133 -22.63 0.30 20.90
N SER A 134 -23.46 1.32 21.11
CA SER A 134 -24.89 1.25 20.78
C SER A 134 -25.14 0.99 19.30
N ILE A 135 -24.36 1.64 18.42
CA ILE A 135 -24.42 1.41 16.98
C ILE A 135 -23.90 0.00 16.65
N GLY A 136 -22.83 -0.44 17.30
CA GLY A 136 -22.28 -1.78 17.15
C GLY A 136 -23.31 -2.85 17.50
N HIS A 137 -23.93 -2.76 18.66
CA HIS A 137 -25.00 -3.67 19.10
C HIS A 137 -26.22 -3.63 18.17
N PHE A 138 -26.60 -2.45 17.66
CA PHE A 138 -27.67 -2.35 16.67
C PHE A 138 -27.32 -3.08 15.35
N LEU A 139 -26.11 -2.86 14.82
CA LEU A 139 -25.62 -3.52 13.62
C LEU A 139 -25.52 -5.04 13.78
N LEU A 140 -25.18 -5.53 14.97
CA LEU A 140 -25.15 -6.96 15.28
C LEU A 140 -26.50 -7.65 15.04
N GLN A 141 -27.62 -6.94 15.22
CA GLN A 141 -28.93 -7.52 14.96
C GLN A 141 -29.15 -7.84 13.47
N LEU A 142 -28.36 -7.20 12.59
CA LEU A 142 -28.42 -7.40 11.13
C LEU A 142 -27.42 -8.47 10.66
N VAL A 143 -26.49 -8.91 11.52
CA VAL A 143 -25.48 -9.93 11.17
C VAL A 143 -26.14 -11.31 11.20
N PRO A 144 -26.13 -12.06 10.08
CA PRO A 144 -26.61 -13.44 10.06
C PRO A 144 -25.63 -14.37 10.81
N TYR A 145 -26.10 -15.56 11.19
CA TYR A 145 -25.30 -16.58 11.87
C TYR A 145 -24.30 -17.25 10.90
N ILE A 146 -23.21 -16.56 10.60
CA ILE A 146 -22.16 -16.97 9.64
C ILE A 146 -20.78 -16.99 10.28
N THR A 147 -19.81 -17.56 9.57
CA THR A 147 -18.40 -17.43 9.92
C THR A 147 -17.86 -16.11 9.33
N ILE A 148 -17.18 -15.34 10.17
CA ILE A 148 -16.64 -14.01 9.84
C ILE A 148 -15.11 -14.06 9.92
N VAL A 149 -14.47 -13.33 9.03
CA VAL A 149 -13.02 -13.07 9.09
C VAL A 149 -12.82 -11.57 9.24
N ASP A 150 -12.18 -11.16 10.33
CA ASP A 150 -11.83 -9.78 10.64
C ASP A 150 -10.35 -9.58 10.29
N LEU A 151 -10.09 -8.78 9.25
CA LEU A 151 -8.76 -8.50 8.74
C LEU A 151 -8.26 -7.17 9.31
N GLY A 152 -7.09 -7.19 9.95
CA GLY A 152 -6.58 -6.04 10.70
C GLY A 152 -7.31 -5.89 12.03
N ALA A 153 -7.63 -7.01 12.67
CA ALA A 153 -8.48 -7.09 13.87
C ALA A 153 -7.91 -6.34 15.08
N GLY A 154 -6.62 -6.00 15.08
CA GLY A 154 -5.95 -5.38 16.22
C GLY A 154 -6.10 -6.23 17.48
N GLU A 155 -6.58 -5.62 18.56
CA GLU A 155 -6.87 -6.29 19.84
C GLU A 155 -8.18 -7.10 19.82
N GLY A 156 -8.91 -7.10 18.70
CA GLY A 156 -10.13 -7.90 18.54
C GLY A 156 -11.40 -7.29 19.14
N MET A 157 -11.46 -5.99 19.40
CA MET A 157 -12.66 -5.35 20.01
C MET A 157 -13.92 -5.56 19.17
N ILE A 158 -13.84 -5.34 17.84
CA ILE A 158 -14.97 -5.60 16.94
C ILE A 158 -15.25 -7.10 16.84
N SER A 159 -14.20 -7.89 16.78
CA SER A 159 -14.30 -9.35 16.73
C SER A 159 -15.03 -9.93 17.94
N GLN A 160 -14.77 -9.42 19.15
CA GLN A 160 -15.47 -9.83 20.37
C GLN A 160 -16.97 -9.50 20.29
N LEU A 161 -17.30 -8.29 19.82
CA LEU A 161 -18.67 -7.89 19.61
C LEU A 161 -19.38 -8.80 18.57
N LEU A 162 -18.71 -9.09 17.46
CA LEU A 162 -19.24 -9.98 16.42
C LEU A 162 -19.40 -11.42 16.90
N ALA A 163 -18.57 -11.88 17.82
CA ALA A 163 -18.62 -13.24 18.37
C ALA A 163 -19.91 -13.52 19.14
N GLU A 164 -20.62 -12.50 19.64
CA GLU A 164 -21.92 -12.67 20.31
C GLU A 164 -23.00 -13.25 19.37
N ARG A 165 -22.86 -13.05 18.07
CA ARG A 165 -23.88 -13.43 17.06
C ARG A 165 -23.34 -14.34 15.95
N ALA A 166 -22.06 -14.29 15.66
CA ALA A 166 -21.46 -15.07 14.60
C ALA A 166 -21.31 -16.55 15.01
N LYS A 167 -21.34 -17.45 14.02
CA LYS A 167 -21.01 -18.86 14.23
C LYS A 167 -19.56 -19.04 14.67
N LYS A 168 -18.66 -18.23 14.09
CA LYS A 168 -17.22 -18.20 14.38
C LYS A 168 -16.63 -16.91 13.84
N VAL A 169 -15.67 -16.34 14.56
CA VAL A 169 -14.89 -15.19 14.10
C VAL A 169 -13.41 -15.57 14.07
N TYR A 170 -12.76 -15.30 12.97
CA TYR A 170 -11.31 -15.39 12.82
C TYR A 170 -10.72 -13.99 12.83
N CYS A 171 -9.88 -13.69 13.83
CA CYS A 171 -9.15 -12.44 13.92
C CYS A 171 -7.78 -12.61 13.28
N ILE A 172 -7.45 -11.76 12.32
CA ILE A 172 -6.16 -11.78 11.62
C ILE A 172 -5.55 -10.39 11.73
N ASP A 173 -4.32 -10.32 12.26
CA ASP A 173 -3.55 -9.09 12.31
C ASP A 173 -2.08 -9.35 11.98
N SER A 174 -1.40 -8.35 11.41
CA SER A 174 0.01 -8.42 11.07
C SER A 174 0.93 -8.18 12.28
N SER A 175 0.43 -7.50 13.31
CA SER A 175 1.15 -7.21 14.55
C SER A 175 1.03 -8.37 15.55
N LYS A 176 2.17 -8.98 15.90
CA LYS A 176 2.22 -10.05 16.91
C LYS A 176 1.78 -9.59 18.30
N SER A 177 2.04 -8.34 18.64
CA SER A 177 1.62 -7.76 19.92
C SER A 177 0.10 -7.58 19.97
N MET A 178 -0.53 -7.13 18.88
CA MET A 178 -1.99 -7.04 18.76
C MET A 178 -2.64 -8.41 18.91
N VAL A 179 -2.14 -9.43 18.21
CA VAL A 179 -2.64 -10.82 18.32
C VAL A 179 -2.50 -11.34 19.75
N ARG A 180 -1.38 -11.07 20.43
CA ARG A 180 -1.19 -11.48 21.82
C ARG A 180 -2.21 -10.84 22.74
N VAL A 181 -2.37 -9.51 22.68
CA VAL A 181 -3.33 -8.76 23.50
C VAL A 181 -4.76 -9.23 23.23
N GLY A 182 -5.15 -9.36 21.95
CA GLY A 182 -6.48 -9.86 21.59
C GLY A 182 -6.75 -11.28 22.08
N THR A 183 -5.73 -12.16 22.07
CA THR A 183 -5.85 -13.53 22.61
C THR A 183 -6.03 -13.55 24.14
N GLU A 184 -5.42 -12.60 24.86
CA GLU A 184 -5.60 -12.45 26.30
C GLU A 184 -7.00 -11.91 26.64
N LEU A 185 -7.52 -10.99 25.85
CA LEU A 185 -8.85 -10.40 26.02
C LEU A 185 -10.00 -11.34 25.65
N ALA A 186 -9.76 -12.32 24.77
CA ALA A 186 -10.76 -13.29 24.31
C ALA A 186 -10.97 -14.49 25.26
N LYS A 187 -10.24 -14.56 26.37
CA LYS A 187 -10.38 -15.59 27.42
C LYS A 187 -11.41 -15.19 28.46
#